data_a667fed32b1cca6aba2881c3b80a8c14
#
_entry.id   a667fed32b1cca6aba2881c3b80a8c14
#
_cell.length_a   1.000
_cell.length_b   1.000
_cell.length_c   1.000
_cell.angle_alpha   90.00
_cell.angle_beta   90.00
_cell.angle_gamma   90.00
#
_symmetry.space_group_name_H-M   'P 1'
#
loop_
_entity.id
_entity.type
_entity.pdbx_description
1 polymer ?
#
loop_
_entity_poly.entity_id
_entity_poly.type
_entity_poly.pdbx_seq_one_letter_code
_entity_poly.pdbx_strand_id
1 'polypeptide(L)'
;GLSHNQKNAYMSIASYMISSDGRLDNQEMLMMEQYKVEMDLSDQDLSSLPLDVALHEFADSPTVVKKRILFELLGLAFSDGDFAEQETEMIENIRKSLGLETTYVQECSDTVRELLAVYKRIEAVVNG
;
A
#
# COMPACT_ATOMS: atom_id res chain seq x y z
N GLY A 1 13.51 11.11 2.23
CA GLY A 1 13.06 10.00 1.40
C GLY A 1 13.44 8.65 1.96
N LEU A 2 12.94 7.60 1.34
CA LEU A 2 13.24 6.23 1.75
C LEU A 2 14.63 5.82 1.27
N SER A 3 15.33 5.04 2.10
CA SER A 3 16.57 4.40 1.68
C SER A 3 16.29 3.32 0.63
N HIS A 4 17.35 2.86 -0.05
CA HIS A 4 17.21 1.78 -1.04
C HIS A 4 16.59 0.52 -0.42
N ASN A 5 17.06 0.13 0.78
CA ASN A 5 16.52 -1.03 1.49
C ASN A 5 15.05 -0.83 1.87
N GLN A 6 14.67 0.38 2.26
CA GLN A 6 13.29 0.70 2.59
C GLN A 6 12.39 0.68 1.36
N LYS A 7 12.88 1.16 0.21
CA LYS A 7 12.12 1.08 -1.05
C LYS A 7 11.86 -0.38 -1.43
N ASN A 8 12.87 -1.22 -1.33
CA ASN A 8 12.73 -2.65 -1.60
C ASN A 8 11.76 -3.30 -0.62
N ALA A 9 11.84 -2.94 0.66
CA ALA A 9 10.93 -3.44 1.68
C ALA A 9 9.48 -3.04 1.38
N TYR A 10 9.26 -1.79 1.01
CA TYR A 10 7.93 -1.30 0.62
C TYR A 10 7.38 -2.10 -0.57
N MET A 11 8.20 -2.34 -1.59
CA MET A 11 7.77 -3.12 -2.75
C MET A 11 7.39 -4.55 -2.36
N SER A 12 8.13 -5.15 -1.44
CA SER A 12 7.80 -6.49 -0.93
C SER A 12 6.45 -6.48 -0.20
N ILE A 13 6.22 -5.51 0.66
CA ILE A 13 4.96 -5.38 1.40
C ILE A 13 3.80 -5.14 0.42
N ALA A 14 3.97 -4.25 -0.53
CA ALA A 14 2.95 -3.96 -1.55
C ALA A 14 2.61 -5.21 -2.36
N SER A 15 3.61 -5.99 -2.74
CA SER A 15 3.40 -7.25 -3.46
C SER A 15 2.57 -8.24 -2.64
N TYR A 16 2.86 -8.38 -1.35
CA TYR A 16 2.07 -9.22 -0.46
C TYR A 16 0.62 -8.73 -0.38
N MET A 17 0.44 -7.41 -0.31
CA MET A 17 -0.89 -6.81 -0.19
C MET A 17 -1.76 -7.12 -1.40
N ILE A 18 -1.26 -6.87 -2.60
CA ILE A 18 -2.05 -7.03 -3.83
C ILE A 18 -2.19 -8.47 -4.26
N SER A 19 -1.28 -9.35 -3.81
CA SER A 19 -1.35 -10.78 -4.12
C SER A 19 -1.87 -11.61 -2.94
N SER A 20 -2.57 -10.99 -2.01
CA SER A 20 -3.11 -11.70 -0.83
C SER A 20 -4.07 -12.82 -1.22
N ASP A 21 -4.71 -12.72 -2.39
CA ASP A 21 -5.56 -13.76 -2.96
C ASP A 21 -4.77 -14.79 -3.79
N GLY A 22 -3.44 -14.66 -3.86
CA GLY A 22 -2.56 -15.53 -4.62
C GLY A 22 -2.42 -15.18 -6.09
N ARG A 23 -2.96 -14.03 -6.52
CA ARG A 23 -2.94 -13.61 -7.93
C ARG A 23 -2.57 -12.13 -8.06
N LEU A 24 -1.80 -11.85 -9.12
CA LEU A 24 -1.60 -10.50 -9.62
C LEU A 24 -2.32 -10.39 -10.95
N ASP A 25 -3.36 -9.57 -11.03
CA ASP A 25 -4.01 -9.27 -12.30
C ASP A 25 -3.20 -8.24 -13.08
N ASN A 26 -3.61 -7.97 -14.33
CA ASN A 26 -2.88 -7.04 -15.20
C ASN A 26 -2.80 -5.63 -14.63
N GLN A 27 -3.87 -5.18 -13.99
CA GLN A 27 -3.92 -3.84 -13.40
C GLN A 27 -2.97 -3.73 -12.22
N GLU A 28 -2.93 -4.75 -11.37
CA GLU A 28 -2.02 -4.80 -10.22
C GLU A 28 -0.56 -4.85 -10.67
N MET A 29 -0.27 -5.61 -11.72
CA MET A 29 1.07 -5.67 -12.31
C MET A 29 1.51 -4.30 -12.85
N LEU A 30 0.61 -3.57 -13.50
CA LEU A 30 0.88 -2.21 -13.97
C LEU A 30 1.17 -1.27 -12.81
N MET A 31 0.43 -1.39 -11.72
CA MET A 31 0.67 -0.58 -10.52
C MET A 31 2.04 -0.85 -9.92
N MET A 32 2.45 -2.11 -9.86
CA MET A 32 3.79 -2.48 -9.35
C MET A 32 4.89 -1.89 -10.23
N GLU A 33 4.73 -1.95 -11.55
CA GLU A 33 5.69 -1.36 -12.48
C GLU A 33 5.77 0.16 -12.30
N GLN A 34 4.65 0.82 -12.07
CA GLN A 34 4.60 2.26 -11.82
C GLN A 34 5.34 2.61 -10.53
N TYR A 35 5.15 1.84 -9.46
CA TYR A 35 5.87 2.06 -8.20
C TYR A 35 7.38 1.90 -8.39
N LYS A 36 7.82 0.93 -9.17
CA LYS A 36 9.25 0.75 -9.44
C LYS A 36 9.83 1.99 -10.12
N VAL A 37 9.11 2.55 -11.09
CA VAL A 37 9.54 3.76 -11.79
C VAL A 37 9.59 4.94 -10.83
N GLU A 38 8.55 5.14 -10.03
CA GLU A 38 8.49 6.25 -9.07
C GLU A 38 9.59 6.18 -8.02
N MET A 39 9.99 4.98 -7.63
CA MET A 39 11.05 4.76 -6.64
C MET A 39 12.43 4.63 -7.25
N ASP A 40 12.55 4.73 -8.56
CA ASP A 40 13.82 4.58 -9.29
C ASP A 40 14.48 3.23 -8.99
N LEU A 41 13.67 2.15 -9.05
CA LEU A 41 14.14 0.79 -8.85
C LEU A 41 14.13 0.02 -10.16
N SER A 42 15.16 -0.80 -10.37
CA SER A 42 15.20 -1.77 -11.46
C SER A 42 14.84 -3.16 -10.93
N ASP A 43 14.57 -4.09 -11.83
CA ASP A 43 14.32 -5.49 -11.43
C ASP A 43 15.50 -6.10 -10.69
N GLN A 44 16.71 -5.65 -10.98
CA GLN A 44 17.94 -6.12 -10.32
C GLN A 44 18.05 -5.62 -8.89
N ASP A 45 17.39 -4.50 -8.58
CA ASP A 45 17.40 -3.92 -7.23
C ASP A 45 16.40 -4.60 -6.30
N LEU A 46 15.45 -5.36 -6.87
CA LEU A 46 14.37 -5.97 -6.10
C LEU A 46 14.77 -7.35 -5.61
N SER A 47 14.61 -7.57 -4.33
CA SER A 47 14.65 -8.90 -3.75
C SER A 47 13.36 -9.11 -2.97
N SER A 48 12.80 -10.31 -3.05
CA SER A 48 11.60 -10.64 -2.29
C SER A 48 11.98 -10.86 -0.84
N LEU A 49 11.45 -10.04 0.06
CA LEU A 49 11.68 -10.16 1.49
C LEU A 49 10.46 -10.79 2.16
N PRO A 50 10.66 -11.63 3.19
CA PRO A 50 9.55 -12.03 4.05
C PRO A 50 8.87 -10.80 4.64
N LEU A 51 7.57 -10.89 4.87
CA LEU A 51 6.77 -9.74 5.33
C LEU A 51 7.29 -9.15 6.64
N ASP A 52 7.64 -10.00 7.60
CA ASP A 52 8.16 -9.54 8.89
C ASP A 52 9.51 -8.83 8.74
N VAL A 53 10.36 -9.30 7.85
CA VAL A 53 11.66 -8.66 7.57
C VAL A 53 11.44 -7.30 6.91
N ALA A 54 10.54 -7.25 5.92
CA ALA A 54 10.23 -5.99 5.23
C ALA A 54 9.65 -4.95 6.19
N LEU A 55 8.76 -5.35 7.08
CA LEU A 55 8.18 -4.45 8.08
C LEU A 55 9.22 -3.95 9.08
N HIS A 56 10.17 -4.81 9.43
CA HIS A 56 11.23 -4.44 10.37
C HIS A 56 12.11 -3.30 9.84
N GLU A 57 12.25 -3.16 8.53
CA GLU A 57 12.99 -2.07 7.91
C GLU A 57 12.44 -0.69 8.30
N PHE A 58 11.18 -0.61 8.72
CA PHE A 58 10.54 0.63 9.11
C PHE A 58 10.40 0.80 10.62
N ALA A 59 10.93 -0.14 11.41
CA ALA A 59 10.74 -0.15 12.88
C ALA A 59 11.22 1.17 13.53
N ASP A 60 12.33 1.72 13.05
CA ASP A 60 12.93 2.92 13.61
C ASP A 60 12.58 4.19 12.82
N SER A 61 11.69 4.09 11.85
CA SER A 61 11.28 5.24 11.06
C SER A 61 10.40 6.20 11.86
N PRO A 62 10.40 7.51 11.54
CA PRO A 62 9.47 8.44 12.17
C PRO A 62 8.01 8.02 11.95
N THR A 63 7.16 8.39 12.89
CA THR A 63 5.73 8.06 12.84
C THR A 63 5.07 8.53 11.55
N VAL A 64 5.45 9.70 11.03
CA VAL A 64 4.88 10.24 9.79
C VAL A 64 5.20 9.32 8.60
N VAL A 65 6.39 8.73 8.56
CA VAL A 65 6.77 7.79 7.51
C VAL A 65 5.94 6.51 7.60
N LYS A 66 5.81 5.97 8.81
CA LYS A 66 4.99 4.77 9.05
C LYS A 66 3.54 4.98 8.65
N LYS A 67 2.97 6.13 9.01
CA LYS A 67 1.60 6.50 8.65
C LYS A 67 1.43 6.59 7.14
N ARG A 68 2.38 7.19 6.45
CA ARG A 68 2.33 7.33 5.00
C ARG A 68 2.39 5.98 4.30
N ILE A 69 3.25 5.08 4.79
CA ILE A 69 3.37 3.73 4.23
C ILE A 69 2.04 2.99 4.35
N LEU A 70 1.42 3.02 5.52
CA LEU A 70 0.14 2.35 5.72
C LEU A 70 -0.95 2.95 4.84
N PHE A 71 -1.01 4.28 4.74
CA PHE A 71 -1.98 4.96 3.89
C PHE A 71 -1.83 4.57 2.42
N GLU A 72 -0.59 4.52 1.92
CA GLU A 72 -0.31 4.14 0.53
C GLU A 72 -0.72 2.68 0.27
N LEU A 73 -0.43 1.78 1.21
CA LEU A 73 -0.82 0.38 1.09
C LEU A 73 -2.34 0.21 1.09
N LEU A 74 -3.02 0.97 1.91
CA LEU A 74 -4.48 0.94 1.98
C LEU A 74 -5.08 1.46 0.66
N GLY A 75 -4.54 2.54 0.11
CA GLY A 75 -4.96 3.06 -1.19
C GLY A 75 -4.77 2.03 -2.29
N LEU A 76 -3.68 1.28 -2.24
CA LEU A 76 -3.42 0.18 -3.17
C LEU A 76 -4.47 -0.93 -3.04
N ALA A 77 -4.84 -1.29 -1.82
CA ALA A 77 -5.86 -2.30 -1.56
C ALA A 77 -7.25 -1.88 -2.07
N PHE A 78 -7.55 -0.58 -2.10
CA PHE A 78 -8.80 -0.03 -2.62
C PHE A 78 -8.78 0.21 -4.12
N SER A 79 -7.69 -0.09 -4.82
CA SER A 79 -7.53 0.27 -6.23
C SER A 79 -8.58 -0.34 -7.15
N ASP A 80 -9.13 -1.50 -6.79
CA ASP A 80 -10.18 -2.19 -7.54
C ASP A 80 -11.59 -1.83 -7.03
N GLY A 81 -11.69 -0.93 -6.06
CA GLY A 81 -12.96 -0.49 -5.49
C GLY A 81 -13.51 -1.40 -4.42
N ASP A 82 -12.84 -2.50 -4.09
CA ASP A 82 -13.28 -3.45 -3.10
C ASP A 82 -12.16 -3.79 -2.13
N PHE A 83 -12.54 -4.10 -0.89
CA PHE A 83 -11.57 -4.33 0.18
C PHE A 83 -11.83 -5.72 0.77
N ALA A 84 -11.08 -6.71 0.29
CA ALA A 84 -11.25 -8.10 0.70
C ALA A 84 -10.89 -8.30 2.18
N GLU A 85 -11.49 -9.33 2.78
CA GLU A 85 -11.26 -9.65 4.20
C GLU A 85 -9.78 -9.97 4.47
N GLN A 86 -9.11 -10.67 3.56
CA GLN A 86 -7.69 -10.97 3.69
C GLN A 86 -6.84 -9.70 3.71
N GLU A 87 -7.22 -8.71 2.92
CA GLU A 87 -6.53 -7.42 2.89
C GLU A 87 -6.74 -6.66 4.20
N THR A 88 -7.94 -6.75 4.78
CA THR A 88 -8.24 -6.14 6.08
C THR A 88 -7.34 -6.72 7.18
N GLU A 89 -7.20 -8.04 7.21
CA GLU A 89 -6.35 -8.70 8.19
C GLU A 89 -4.88 -8.31 8.01
N MET A 90 -4.42 -8.25 6.77
CA MET A 90 -3.05 -7.86 6.47
C MET A 90 -2.77 -6.42 6.89
N ILE A 91 -3.67 -5.48 6.60
CA ILE A 91 -3.55 -4.08 7.01
C ILE A 91 -3.47 -3.97 8.53
N GLU A 92 -4.31 -4.72 9.27
CA GLU A 92 -4.25 -4.72 10.72
C GLU A 92 -2.92 -5.26 11.25
N ASN A 93 -2.40 -6.31 10.66
CA ASN A 93 -1.09 -6.85 11.04
C ASN A 93 0.03 -5.85 10.79
N ILE A 94 -0.03 -5.15 9.66
CA ILE A 94 0.95 -4.12 9.31
C ILE A 94 0.86 -2.96 10.31
N ARG A 95 -0.36 -2.50 10.63
CA ARG A 95 -0.57 -1.45 11.63
C ARG A 95 0.07 -1.79 12.97
N LYS A 96 -0.17 -3.02 13.44
CA LYS A 96 0.40 -3.49 14.71
C LYS A 96 1.92 -3.52 14.66
N SER A 97 2.49 -4.02 13.56
CA SER A 97 3.94 -4.09 13.40
C SER A 97 4.58 -2.71 13.36
N LEU A 98 3.89 -1.73 12.82
CA LEU A 98 4.37 -0.35 12.76
C LEU A 98 4.08 0.43 14.05
N GLY A 99 3.32 -0.14 14.98
CA GLY A 99 3.00 0.51 16.25
C GLY A 99 2.07 1.70 16.12
N LEU A 100 1.22 1.72 15.09
CA LEU A 100 0.26 2.79 14.86
C LEU A 100 -1.02 2.57 15.65
N GLU A 101 -1.74 3.66 15.92
CA GLU A 101 -2.97 3.61 16.72
C GLU A 101 -4.06 2.79 16.05
N THR A 102 -4.92 2.17 16.87
CA THR A 102 -6.00 1.30 16.39
C THR A 102 -7.01 2.03 15.50
N THR A 103 -7.21 3.34 15.73
CA THR A 103 -8.16 4.14 14.95
C THR A 103 -7.60 4.59 13.61
N TYR A 104 -6.30 4.45 13.38
CA TYR A 104 -5.65 5.02 12.20
C TYR A 104 -6.13 4.37 10.90
N VAL A 105 -6.35 3.05 10.90
CA VAL A 105 -6.83 2.35 9.70
C VAL A 105 -8.21 2.88 9.30
N GLN A 106 -9.09 3.11 10.29
CA GLN A 106 -10.42 3.65 10.00
C GLN A 106 -10.35 5.05 9.41
N GLU A 107 -9.47 5.89 9.96
CA GLU A 107 -9.26 7.24 9.42
C GLU A 107 -8.79 7.20 7.98
N CYS A 108 -7.85 6.31 7.67
CA CYS A 108 -7.34 6.12 6.30
C CYS A 108 -8.44 5.62 5.37
N SER A 109 -9.22 4.63 5.80
CA SER A 109 -10.30 4.06 5.01
C SER A 109 -11.35 5.11 4.67
N ASP A 110 -11.74 5.92 5.64
CA ASP A 110 -12.70 6.99 5.43
C ASP A 110 -12.18 8.02 4.43
N THR A 111 -10.90 8.38 4.55
CA THR A 111 -10.27 9.35 3.66
C THR A 111 -10.20 8.82 2.21
N VAL A 112 -9.82 7.55 2.04
CA VAL A 112 -9.77 6.93 0.71
C VAL A 112 -11.17 6.88 0.09
N ARG A 113 -12.19 6.52 0.87
CA ARG A 113 -13.57 6.49 0.37
C ARG A 113 -14.05 7.86 -0.06
N GLU A 114 -13.72 8.91 0.68
CA GLU A 114 -14.02 10.29 0.31
C GLU A 114 -13.36 10.66 -1.01
N LEU A 115 -12.09 10.28 -1.18
CA LEU A 115 -11.36 10.54 -2.42
C LEU A 115 -12.00 9.83 -3.61
N LEU A 116 -12.37 8.56 -3.46
CA LEU A 116 -13.04 7.80 -4.51
C LEU A 116 -14.40 8.41 -4.87
N ALA A 117 -15.13 8.92 -3.89
CA ALA A 117 -16.40 9.60 -4.13
C ALA A 117 -16.20 10.86 -4.96
N VAL A 118 -15.13 11.62 -4.69
CA VAL A 118 -14.77 12.81 -5.48
C VAL A 118 -14.44 12.44 -6.92
N TYR A 119 -13.67 11.38 -7.13
CA TYR A 119 -13.35 10.91 -8.48
C TYR A 119 -14.61 10.52 -9.26
N LYS A 120 -15.56 9.85 -8.61
CA LYS A 120 -16.84 9.50 -9.23
C LYS A 120 -17.66 10.74 -9.61
N ARG A 121 -17.62 11.78 -8.77
CA ARG A 121 -18.27 13.05 -9.08
C ARG A 121 -17.63 13.73 -10.28
N ILE A 122 -16.30 13.73 -10.35
CA ILE A 122 -15.58 14.30 -11.48
C ILE A 122 -15.99 13.58 -12.78
N GLU A 123 -16.03 12.26 -12.75
CA GLU A 123 -16.43 11.46 -13.90
C GLU A 123 -17.86 11.80 -14.33
N ALA A 124 -18.78 11.90 -13.39
CA ALA A 124 -20.16 12.25 -13.67
C ALA A 124 -20.29 13.67 -14.26
N VAL A 125 -19.51 14.62 -13.76
CA VAL A 125 -19.51 16.00 -14.27
C VAL A 125 -18.96 16.06 -15.69
N VAL A 126 -17.87 15.32 -15.96
CA VAL A 126 -17.21 15.33 -17.27
C VAL A 126 -17.99 14.56 -18.31
N ASN A 127 -18.56 13.42 -17.95
CA ASN A 127 -19.22 12.50 -18.90
C ASN A 127 -20.75 12.60 -18.89
N GLY A 128 -21.29 13.25 -17.90
CA GLY A 128 -22.73 13.43 -17.76
C GLY A 128 -23.19 14.69 -18.43
#